data_b4a2f72bef1dbf6abceeaa44babb03ed
#
_entry.id   b4a2f72bef1dbf6abceeaa44babb03ed
#
_cell.length_a   1.000
_cell.length_b   1.000
_cell.length_c   1.000
_cell.angle_alpha   90.00
_cell.angle_beta   90.00
_cell.angle_gamma   90.00
#
_symmetry.space_group_name_H-M   'P 1'
#
loop_
_entity.id
_entity.type
_entity.pdbx_description
1 polymer ?
#
loop_
_entity_poly.entity_id
_entity_poly.type
_entity_poly.pdbx_seq_one_letter_code
_entity_poly.pdbx_strand_id
1 'polypeptide(L)'
;MQTCIAISTSGAKFAALAMKADFKDSLRKVAELGFDAVELAIRDPHIIDVNEIKRLLREFHLPVPAIATGQAYGEEGLSFSDPDPEIRRKAVERVKSHIDLALEIGGAQVIIGLIRGTVKPGRDKEEAEKYLMECLSELFKYQPDITLTMEPINRYETNLYNDTHSLKRFIDQAGQPNLKMLVDTFHMNIEEPDMIESILNVKDYISHVHFADSNRWAPGCGHLNFKEILKALRKIGYQGAIS
;
A
#
# COMPACT_ATOMS: atom_id res chain seq x y z
N MET A 1 14.54 -6.80 -8.66
CA MET A 1 13.76 -6.65 -7.40
C MET A 1 14.65 -5.94 -6.40
N GLN A 2 14.11 -4.96 -5.69
CA GLN A 2 14.80 -4.19 -4.66
C GLN A 2 14.29 -4.62 -3.29
N THR A 3 15.17 -4.70 -2.30
CA THR A 3 14.79 -4.89 -0.90
C THR A 3 14.33 -3.54 -0.32
N CYS A 4 13.17 -3.54 0.32
CA CYS A 4 12.56 -2.36 0.89
C CYS A 4 12.10 -2.64 2.32
N ILE A 5 11.88 -1.62 3.12
CA ILE A 5 11.28 -1.75 4.44
C ILE A 5 10.36 -0.56 4.72
N ALA A 6 9.17 -0.85 5.26
CA ALA A 6 8.22 0.19 5.61
C ALA A 6 8.60 0.86 6.94
N ILE A 7 8.72 2.18 6.91
CA ILE A 7 8.91 3.02 8.10
C ILE A 7 7.85 4.11 8.17
N SER A 8 7.59 4.60 9.37
CA SER A 8 6.69 5.73 9.57
C SER A 8 7.44 7.01 9.89
N THR A 9 6.86 8.14 9.50
CA THR A 9 7.22 9.44 10.07
C THR A 9 6.79 9.51 11.54
N SER A 10 7.39 10.43 12.32
CA SER A 10 7.19 10.55 13.76
C SER A 10 5.70 10.56 14.17
N GLY A 11 5.37 9.86 15.26
CA GLY A 11 4.05 9.88 15.88
C GLY A 11 3.05 8.82 15.41
N ALA A 12 3.46 7.85 14.59
CA ALA A 12 2.59 6.75 14.18
C ALA A 12 2.24 5.80 15.31
N LYS A 13 0.95 5.50 15.45
CA LYS A 13 0.42 4.53 16.42
C LYS A 13 0.31 3.11 15.86
N PHE A 14 0.49 2.95 14.54
CA PHE A 14 0.29 1.68 13.85
C PHE A 14 1.31 0.62 14.28
N ALA A 15 0.81 -0.55 14.69
CA ALA A 15 1.64 -1.59 15.33
C ALA A 15 2.47 -2.43 14.35
N ALA A 16 2.11 -2.48 13.06
CA ALA A 16 2.72 -3.35 12.05
C ALA A 16 3.98 -2.78 11.40
N LEU A 17 4.48 -1.62 11.85
CA LEU A 17 5.70 -1.03 11.31
C LEU A 17 6.95 -1.62 11.99
N ALA A 18 7.93 -1.95 11.18
CA ALA A 18 9.18 -2.59 11.64
C ALA A 18 10.03 -1.67 12.53
N MET A 19 9.94 -0.35 12.38
CA MET A 19 10.71 0.62 13.14
C MET A 19 9.83 1.74 13.71
N LYS A 20 10.00 2.03 15.01
CA LYS A 20 9.28 3.07 15.76
C LYS A 20 10.23 4.13 16.34
N ALA A 21 11.45 4.23 15.82
CA ALA A 21 12.43 5.22 16.23
C ALA A 21 12.18 6.59 15.59
N ASP A 22 13.00 7.59 15.90
CA ASP A 22 13.06 8.83 15.15
C ASP A 22 13.22 8.56 13.66
N PHE A 23 12.61 9.40 12.82
CA PHE A 23 12.59 9.17 11.37
C PHE A 23 14.00 9.13 10.76
N LYS A 24 14.87 10.06 11.17
CA LYS A 24 16.25 10.10 10.70
C LYS A 24 17.06 8.86 11.16
N ASP A 25 16.86 8.44 12.40
CA ASP A 25 17.53 7.24 12.93
C ASP A 25 17.02 5.97 12.25
N SER A 26 15.73 5.92 11.92
CA SER A 26 15.14 4.83 11.14
C SER A 26 15.77 4.76 9.73
N LEU A 27 15.88 5.87 9.01
CA LEU A 27 16.53 5.90 7.69
C LEU A 27 18.00 5.50 7.76
N ARG A 28 18.74 6.00 8.75
CA ARG A 28 20.14 5.59 8.97
C ARG A 28 20.22 4.08 9.16
N LYS A 29 19.37 3.51 10.00
CA LYS A 29 19.35 2.07 10.27
C LYS A 29 18.99 1.25 9.02
N VAL A 30 18.06 1.71 8.21
CA VAL A 30 17.72 1.08 6.92
C VAL A 30 18.94 1.04 6.00
N ALA A 31 19.65 2.15 5.85
CA ALA A 31 20.86 2.24 5.04
C ALA A 31 21.99 1.34 5.58
N GLU A 32 22.22 1.35 6.90
CA GLU A 32 23.23 0.48 7.56
C GLU A 32 22.94 -1.02 7.39
N LEU A 33 21.66 -1.41 7.35
CA LEU A 33 21.23 -2.79 7.12
C LEU A 33 21.34 -3.21 5.65
N GLY A 34 21.60 -2.26 4.75
CA GLY A 34 21.81 -2.53 3.32
C GLY A 34 20.53 -2.75 2.52
N PHE A 35 19.38 -2.18 2.96
CA PHE A 35 18.19 -2.12 2.12
C PHE A 35 18.39 -1.19 0.94
N ASP A 36 17.81 -1.54 -0.22
CA ASP A 36 17.90 -0.77 -1.45
C ASP A 36 16.95 0.44 -1.48
N ALA A 37 15.87 0.41 -0.70
CA ALA A 37 14.78 1.40 -0.72
C ALA A 37 14.05 1.45 0.63
N VAL A 38 13.21 2.47 0.78
CA VAL A 38 12.33 2.64 1.94
C VAL A 38 10.91 2.94 1.50
N GLU A 39 9.92 2.27 2.10
CA GLU A 39 8.52 2.62 1.96
C GLU A 39 8.11 3.57 3.09
N LEU A 40 7.36 4.63 2.76
CA LEU A 40 6.94 5.60 3.75
C LEU A 40 5.47 5.42 4.13
N ALA A 41 5.20 5.08 5.39
CA ALA A 41 3.85 5.11 5.93
C ALA A 41 3.58 6.50 6.55
N ILE A 42 2.75 7.29 5.89
CA ILE A 42 2.49 8.69 6.25
C ILE A 42 1.01 8.89 6.52
N ARG A 43 0.69 9.37 7.73
CA ARG A 43 -0.69 9.68 8.10
C ARG A 43 -1.21 10.89 7.35
N ASP A 44 -0.47 12.00 7.41
CA ASP A 44 -0.85 13.28 6.82
C ASP A 44 0.38 14.02 6.26
N PRO A 45 0.48 14.18 4.94
CA PRO A 45 1.56 14.93 4.32
C PRO A 45 1.66 16.41 4.72
N HIS A 46 0.57 17.01 5.20
CA HIS A 46 0.58 18.43 5.62
C HIS A 46 1.31 18.71 6.94
N ILE A 47 1.53 17.68 7.77
CA ILE A 47 2.19 17.84 9.08
C ILE A 47 3.66 17.44 9.09
N ILE A 48 4.22 17.12 7.93
CA ILE A 48 5.62 16.71 7.78
C ILE A 48 6.44 17.79 7.07
N ASP A 49 7.73 17.87 7.36
CA ASP A 49 8.66 18.69 6.60
C ASP A 49 9.17 17.91 5.37
N VAL A 50 8.56 18.17 4.21
CA VAL A 50 8.90 17.51 2.95
C VAL A 50 10.34 17.78 2.53
N ASN A 51 10.85 18.99 2.81
CA ASN A 51 12.23 19.35 2.47
C ASN A 51 13.23 18.55 3.31
N GLU A 52 12.92 18.37 4.60
CA GLU A 52 13.74 17.53 5.48
C GLU A 52 13.72 16.06 5.03
N ILE A 53 12.55 15.51 4.69
CA ILE A 53 12.43 14.16 4.13
C ILE A 53 13.29 14.02 2.87
N LYS A 54 13.15 14.92 1.91
CA LYS A 54 13.94 14.91 0.66
C LYS A 54 15.44 15.01 0.94
N ARG A 55 15.85 15.81 1.92
CA ARG A 55 17.24 15.93 2.33
C ARG A 55 17.78 14.60 2.90
N LEU A 56 17.03 13.99 3.80
CA LEU A 56 17.42 12.73 4.45
C LEU A 56 17.45 11.56 3.46
N LEU A 57 16.46 11.44 2.58
CA LEU A 57 16.44 10.41 1.55
C LEU A 57 17.67 10.51 0.61
N ARG A 58 18.09 11.72 0.26
CA ARG A 58 19.33 11.95 -0.50
C ARG A 58 20.58 11.64 0.31
N GLU A 59 20.63 12.04 1.59
CA GLU A 59 21.76 11.79 2.50
C GLU A 59 22.04 10.29 2.64
N PHE A 60 20.98 9.48 2.76
CA PHE A 60 21.08 8.02 2.93
C PHE A 60 20.98 7.21 1.62
N HIS A 61 20.81 7.88 0.46
CA HIS A 61 20.67 7.27 -0.86
C HIS A 61 19.51 6.23 -0.94
N LEU A 62 18.39 6.51 -0.29
CA LEU A 62 17.22 5.65 -0.21
C LEU A 62 16.09 6.17 -1.11
N PRO A 63 15.83 5.55 -2.28
CA PRO A 63 14.63 5.83 -3.06
C PRO A 63 13.37 5.37 -2.34
N VAL A 64 12.24 5.98 -2.68
CA VAL A 64 10.92 5.64 -2.12
C VAL A 64 10.05 5.05 -3.24
N PRO A 65 9.87 3.73 -3.31
CA PRO A 65 9.01 3.11 -4.32
C PRO A 65 7.53 3.30 -4.04
N ALA A 66 7.13 3.45 -2.77
CA ALA A 66 5.73 3.53 -2.39
C ALA A 66 5.50 4.37 -1.12
N ILE A 67 4.31 5.01 -1.06
CA ILE A 67 3.79 5.69 0.14
C ILE A 67 2.48 5.02 0.56
N ALA A 68 2.40 4.55 1.81
CA ALA A 68 1.22 3.93 2.38
C ALA A 68 0.31 4.94 3.10
N THR A 69 -1.01 4.83 2.88
CA THR A 69 -2.05 5.75 3.38
C THR A 69 -2.87 5.17 4.55
N GLY A 70 -2.62 3.93 4.95
CA GLY A 70 -3.47 3.18 5.91
C GLY A 70 -3.66 3.85 7.27
N GLN A 71 -2.70 4.67 7.72
CA GLN A 71 -2.81 5.41 8.99
C GLN A 71 -3.96 6.43 9.00
N ALA A 72 -4.27 7.05 7.84
CA ALA A 72 -5.38 7.98 7.72
C ALA A 72 -6.75 7.31 7.99
N TYR A 73 -6.90 6.04 7.59
CA TYR A 73 -8.07 5.25 7.96
C TYR A 73 -8.07 4.88 9.45
N GLY A 74 -6.99 4.30 9.94
CA GLY A 74 -6.93 3.77 11.30
C GLY A 74 -7.01 4.82 12.42
N GLU A 75 -6.48 6.01 12.18
CA GLU A 75 -6.40 7.07 13.19
C GLU A 75 -7.45 8.17 13.02
N GLU A 76 -7.93 8.40 11.80
CA GLU A 76 -8.84 9.51 11.47
C GLU A 76 -10.18 9.04 10.89
N GLY A 77 -10.32 7.75 10.57
CA GLY A 77 -11.55 7.18 9.99
C GLY A 77 -11.81 7.61 8.55
N LEU A 78 -10.80 8.11 7.83
CA LEU A 78 -10.95 8.51 6.43
C LEU A 78 -11.14 7.29 5.54
N SER A 79 -12.19 7.29 4.71
CA SER A 79 -12.59 6.11 3.95
C SER A 79 -13.27 6.48 2.62
N PHE A 80 -12.87 5.82 1.53
CA PHE A 80 -13.51 6.02 0.22
C PHE A 80 -14.89 5.36 0.11
N SER A 81 -15.15 4.30 0.88
CA SER A 81 -16.42 3.56 0.86
C SER A 81 -17.41 4.04 1.92
N ASP A 82 -17.10 5.11 2.66
CA ASP A 82 -17.99 5.61 3.71
C ASP A 82 -19.29 6.18 3.13
N PRO A 83 -20.47 5.92 3.72
CA PRO A 83 -21.72 6.50 3.28
C PRO A 83 -21.77 8.03 3.43
N ASP A 84 -21.01 8.61 4.38
CA ASP A 84 -20.89 10.06 4.55
C ASP A 84 -20.02 10.68 3.46
N PRO A 85 -20.58 11.54 2.57
CA PRO A 85 -19.83 12.18 1.50
C PRO A 85 -18.71 13.08 2.00
N GLU A 86 -18.83 13.63 3.22
CA GLU A 86 -17.79 14.49 3.79
C GLU A 86 -16.56 13.68 4.20
N ILE A 87 -16.74 12.45 4.72
CA ILE A 87 -15.64 11.54 5.02
C ILE A 87 -14.92 11.14 3.72
N ARG A 88 -15.68 10.81 2.64
CA ARG A 88 -15.11 10.50 1.32
C ARG A 88 -14.33 11.67 0.74
N ARG A 89 -14.90 12.87 0.79
CA ARG A 89 -14.23 14.09 0.32
C ARG A 89 -12.90 14.31 1.04
N LYS A 90 -12.88 14.22 2.38
CA LYS A 90 -11.65 14.33 3.16
C LYS A 90 -10.63 13.23 2.84
N ALA A 91 -11.09 12.01 2.60
CA ALA A 91 -10.23 10.91 2.21
C ALA A 91 -9.57 11.17 0.84
N VAL A 92 -10.34 11.68 -0.13
CA VAL A 92 -9.81 12.06 -1.46
C VAL A 92 -8.78 13.18 -1.33
N GLU A 93 -9.08 14.25 -0.62
CA GLU A 93 -8.13 15.37 -0.41
C GLU A 93 -6.85 14.89 0.29
N ARG A 94 -6.96 13.98 1.28
CA ARG A 94 -5.83 13.37 1.93
C ARG A 94 -4.94 12.59 0.93
N VAL A 95 -5.54 11.80 0.04
CA VAL A 95 -4.77 11.03 -0.94
C VAL A 95 -4.20 11.93 -2.04
N LYS A 96 -4.86 13.04 -2.42
CA LYS A 96 -4.26 14.06 -3.29
C LYS A 96 -2.96 14.60 -2.68
N SER A 97 -2.95 14.89 -1.37
CA SER A 97 -1.72 15.33 -0.67
C SER A 97 -0.62 14.25 -0.68
N HIS A 98 -0.99 12.96 -0.59
CA HIS A 98 -0.01 11.87 -0.76
C HIS A 98 0.53 11.79 -2.19
N ILE A 99 -0.32 12.04 -3.19
CA ILE A 99 0.10 12.11 -4.61
C ILE A 99 1.10 13.24 -4.82
N ASP A 100 0.82 14.43 -4.30
CA ASP A 100 1.73 15.57 -4.40
C ASP A 100 3.09 15.25 -3.77
N LEU A 101 3.08 14.70 -2.57
CA LEU A 101 4.29 14.24 -1.90
C LEU A 101 5.02 13.17 -2.72
N ALA A 102 4.30 12.19 -3.26
CA ALA A 102 4.88 11.13 -4.09
C ALA A 102 5.64 11.70 -5.29
N LEU A 103 5.06 12.69 -5.97
CA LEU A 103 5.71 13.40 -7.08
C LEU A 103 6.95 14.17 -6.63
N GLU A 104 6.87 14.84 -5.49
CA GLU A 104 8.00 15.62 -4.95
C GLU A 104 9.20 14.76 -4.53
N ILE A 105 8.99 13.54 -4.08
CA ILE A 105 10.08 12.66 -3.60
C ILE A 105 10.60 11.69 -4.66
N GLY A 106 10.16 11.81 -5.92
CA GLY A 106 10.72 11.05 -7.03
C GLY A 106 9.74 10.16 -7.78
N GLY A 107 8.42 10.32 -7.60
CA GLY A 107 7.38 9.61 -8.34
C GLY A 107 7.03 8.24 -7.73
N ALA A 108 6.98 8.15 -6.41
CA ALA A 108 6.51 6.97 -5.69
C ALA A 108 5.06 6.61 -6.06
N GLN A 109 4.71 5.33 -6.06
CA GLN A 109 3.31 4.93 -6.13
C GLN A 109 2.60 5.18 -4.78
N VAL A 110 1.27 5.40 -4.82
CA VAL A 110 0.47 5.60 -3.61
C VAL A 110 -0.39 4.37 -3.33
N ILE A 111 -0.20 3.77 -2.15
CA ILE A 111 -0.91 2.56 -1.75
C ILE A 111 -2.28 2.93 -1.17
N ILE A 112 -3.32 2.41 -1.82
CA ILE A 112 -4.72 2.45 -1.37
C ILE A 112 -5.01 1.15 -0.61
N GLY A 113 -4.53 1.09 0.61
CA GLY A 113 -4.78 -0.02 1.54
C GLY A 113 -6.12 0.15 2.28
N LEU A 114 -6.09 0.23 3.59
CA LEU A 114 -7.31 0.36 4.43
C LEU A 114 -8.12 1.64 4.17
N ILE A 115 -7.55 2.71 3.60
CA ILE A 115 -8.29 3.94 3.25
C ILE A 115 -9.41 3.70 2.23
N ARG A 116 -9.38 2.58 1.48
CA ARG A 116 -10.53 2.18 0.65
C ARG A 116 -11.79 1.94 1.47
N GLY A 117 -11.63 1.62 2.76
CA GLY A 117 -12.69 1.44 3.73
C GLY A 117 -13.25 0.02 3.79
N THR A 118 -14.48 -0.05 4.28
CA THR A 118 -15.25 -1.28 4.50
C THR A 118 -16.73 -1.02 4.31
N VAL A 119 -17.50 -2.03 3.93
CA VAL A 119 -18.97 -1.95 3.90
C VAL A 119 -19.49 -1.86 5.34
N LYS A 120 -20.13 -0.77 5.68
CA LYS A 120 -20.69 -0.55 7.02
C LYS A 120 -21.84 -1.52 7.29
N PRO A 121 -22.09 -1.94 8.55
CA PRO A 121 -23.22 -2.81 8.88
C PRO A 121 -24.54 -2.27 8.35
N GLY A 122 -25.33 -3.12 7.71
CA GLY A 122 -26.64 -2.75 7.12
C GLY A 122 -26.57 -1.93 5.83
N ARG A 123 -25.40 -1.75 5.25
CA ARG A 123 -25.21 -1.10 3.95
C ARG A 123 -24.95 -2.10 2.84
N ASP A 124 -25.23 -1.67 1.62
CA ASP A 124 -24.99 -2.45 0.41
C ASP A 124 -23.51 -2.38 -0.03
N LYS A 125 -22.99 -3.53 -0.44
CA LYS A 125 -21.63 -3.63 -0.98
C LYS A 125 -21.51 -2.88 -2.32
N GLU A 126 -22.51 -2.97 -3.17
CA GLU A 126 -22.52 -2.28 -4.47
C GLU A 126 -22.46 -0.76 -4.30
N GLU A 127 -23.13 -0.22 -3.28
CA GLU A 127 -23.07 1.20 -2.94
C GLU A 127 -21.64 1.61 -2.50
N ALA A 128 -21.01 0.82 -1.64
CA ALA A 128 -19.65 1.06 -1.16
C ALA A 128 -18.62 0.98 -2.31
N GLU A 129 -18.78 0.02 -3.22
CA GLU A 129 -17.95 -0.14 -4.42
C GLU A 129 -18.10 1.05 -5.38
N LYS A 130 -19.32 1.56 -5.55
CA LYS A 130 -19.59 2.77 -6.34
C LYS A 130 -18.86 3.99 -5.76
N TYR A 131 -18.95 4.20 -4.45
CA TYR A 131 -18.25 5.31 -3.79
C TYR A 131 -16.74 5.21 -3.94
N LEU A 132 -16.18 4.02 -3.77
CA LEU A 132 -14.75 3.76 -3.99
C LEU A 132 -14.35 4.11 -5.44
N MET A 133 -15.14 3.68 -6.42
CA MET A 133 -14.88 3.97 -7.83
C MET A 133 -14.92 5.47 -8.14
N GLU A 134 -15.90 6.20 -7.58
CA GLU A 134 -16.02 7.66 -7.71
C GLU A 134 -14.78 8.36 -7.14
N CYS A 135 -14.32 7.98 -5.95
CA CYS A 135 -13.11 8.52 -5.33
C CYS A 135 -11.85 8.26 -6.17
N LEU A 136 -11.66 7.02 -6.66
CA LEU A 136 -10.53 6.69 -7.53
C LEU A 136 -10.57 7.48 -8.84
N SER A 137 -11.76 7.61 -9.45
CA SER A 137 -11.94 8.42 -10.66
C SER A 137 -11.54 9.88 -10.46
N GLU A 138 -11.85 10.46 -9.29
CA GLU A 138 -11.45 11.82 -8.95
C GLU A 138 -9.93 11.95 -8.82
N LEU A 139 -9.27 10.97 -8.19
CA LEU A 139 -7.80 10.95 -8.06
C LEU A 139 -7.10 10.84 -9.41
N PHE A 140 -7.59 10.01 -10.33
CA PHE A 140 -7.04 9.90 -11.69
C PHE A 140 -7.33 11.13 -12.55
N LYS A 141 -8.42 11.88 -12.29
CA LYS A 141 -8.62 13.20 -12.91
C LYS A 141 -7.65 14.24 -12.37
N TYR A 142 -7.31 14.17 -11.07
CA TYR A 142 -6.34 15.05 -10.44
C TYR A 142 -4.93 14.82 -10.97
N GLN A 143 -4.49 13.55 -11.04
CA GLN A 143 -3.16 13.17 -11.56
C GLN A 143 -3.26 11.89 -12.41
N PRO A 144 -3.41 12.01 -13.74
CA PRO A 144 -3.63 10.87 -14.63
C PRO A 144 -2.47 9.86 -14.67
N ASP A 145 -1.23 10.32 -14.48
CA ASP A 145 -0.03 9.49 -14.61
C ASP A 145 0.41 8.82 -13.31
N ILE A 146 -0.27 9.11 -12.19
CA ILE A 146 0.07 8.49 -10.90
C ILE A 146 -0.28 6.99 -10.90
N THR A 147 0.61 6.19 -10.35
CA THR A 147 0.28 4.79 -10.02
C THR A 147 -0.39 4.74 -8.65
N LEU A 148 -1.66 4.35 -8.63
CA LEU A 148 -2.38 3.98 -7.41
C LEU A 148 -2.37 2.46 -7.29
N THR A 149 -2.00 1.96 -6.11
CA THR A 149 -1.83 0.52 -5.90
C THR A 149 -2.77 0.06 -4.79
N MET A 150 -3.74 -0.78 -5.16
CA MET A 150 -4.68 -1.37 -4.19
C MET A 150 -4.15 -2.69 -3.65
N GLU A 151 -4.45 -2.98 -2.40
CA GLU A 151 -4.01 -4.16 -1.69
C GLU A 151 -5.19 -5.07 -1.35
N PRO A 152 -5.23 -6.37 -1.74
CA PRO A 152 -6.15 -7.34 -1.15
C PRO A 152 -5.80 -7.50 0.33
N ILE A 153 -6.73 -7.18 1.21
CA ILE A 153 -6.50 -7.24 2.66
C ILE A 153 -7.47 -8.25 3.27
N ASN A 154 -6.98 -9.08 4.17
CA ASN A 154 -7.71 -10.20 4.74
C ASN A 154 -9.07 -9.82 5.37
N ARG A 155 -9.94 -10.81 5.49
CA ARG A 155 -11.34 -10.69 5.98
C ARG A 155 -11.49 -10.21 7.41
N TYR A 156 -10.42 -10.23 8.21
CA TYR A 156 -10.45 -9.75 9.59
C TYR A 156 -10.25 -8.22 9.68
N GLU A 157 -9.70 -7.61 8.63
CA GLU A 157 -9.40 -6.17 8.59
C GLU A 157 -10.37 -5.38 7.70
N THR A 158 -10.92 -5.99 6.65
CA THR A 158 -11.93 -5.39 5.78
C THR A 158 -12.84 -6.46 5.16
N ASN A 159 -13.97 -6.05 4.61
CA ASN A 159 -14.89 -6.90 3.85
C ASN A 159 -14.97 -6.51 2.36
N LEU A 160 -14.02 -5.70 1.87
CA LEU A 160 -13.90 -5.29 0.47
C LEU A 160 -12.61 -5.83 -0.15
N TYR A 161 -12.72 -6.67 -1.19
CA TYR A 161 -11.59 -7.18 -1.98
C TYR A 161 -10.51 -7.86 -1.13
N ASN A 162 -10.86 -9.01 -0.56
CA ASN A 162 -9.96 -9.74 0.33
C ASN A 162 -8.93 -10.59 -0.42
N ASP A 163 -9.24 -11.01 -1.64
CA ASP A 163 -8.41 -11.86 -2.48
C ASP A 163 -8.01 -11.17 -3.80
N THR A 164 -6.95 -11.67 -4.43
CA THR A 164 -6.41 -11.12 -5.68
C THR A 164 -7.39 -11.19 -6.84
N HIS A 165 -8.22 -12.23 -6.91
CA HIS A 165 -9.19 -12.42 -7.99
C HIS A 165 -10.32 -11.39 -7.93
N SER A 166 -10.88 -11.13 -6.74
CA SER A 166 -11.92 -10.13 -6.54
C SER A 166 -11.41 -8.71 -6.82
N LEU A 167 -10.18 -8.39 -6.35
CA LEU A 167 -9.57 -7.10 -6.63
C LEU A 167 -9.23 -6.93 -8.11
N LYS A 168 -8.74 -7.98 -8.79
CA LYS A 168 -8.49 -7.95 -10.23
C LYS A 168 -9.74 -7.55 -11.01
N ARG A 169 -10.90 -8.17 -10.71
CA ARG A 169 -12.16 -7.82 -11.37
C ARG A 169 -12.54 -6.35 -11.17
N PHE A 170 -12.33 -5.82 -9.97
CA PHE A 170 -12.57 -4.41 -9.69
C PHE A 170 -11.63 -3.49 -10.49
N ILE A 171 -10.33 -3.82 -10.57
CA ILE A 171 -9.35 -3.06 -11.37
C ILE A 171 -9.74 -3.07 -12.85
N ASP A 172 -10.17 -4.24 -13.38
CA ASP A 172 -10.65 -4.37 -14.76
C ASP A 172 -11.88 -3.48 -15.01
N GLN A 173 -12.84 -3.45 -14.08
CA GLN A 173 -14.03 -2.58 -14.16
C GLN A 173 -13.68 -1.09 -14.07
N ALA A 174 -12.69 -0.73 -13.28
CA ALA A 174 -12.23 0.67 -13.18
C ALA A 174 -11.63 1.18 -14.48
N GLY A 175 -11.07 0.30 -15.32
CA GLY A 175 -10.51 0.64 -16.62
C GLY A 175 -9.36 1.65 -16.59
N GLN A 176 -8.70 1.81 -15.46
CA GLN A 176 -7.59 2.75 -15.26
C GLN A 176 -6.25 2.02 -15.40
N PRO A 177 -5.43 2.32 -16.41
CA PRO A 177 -4.21 1.57 -16.68
C PRO A 177 -3.18 1.66 -15.55
N ASN A 178 -3.22 2.75 -14.77
CA ASN A 178 -2.33 3.03 -13.66
C ASN A 178 -2.90 2.61 -12.29
N LEU A 179 -4.07 1.95 -12.26
CA LEU A 179 -4.57 1.26 -11.07
C LEU A 179 -3.96 -0.14 -11.03
N LYS A 180 -3.12 -0.39 -10.04
CA LYS A 180 -2.32 -1.61 -9.89
C LYS A 180 -2.65 -2.34 -8.59
N MET A 181 -1.97 -3.46 -8.36
CA MET A 181 -2.16 -4.33 -7.20
C MET A 181 -0.86 -4.45 -6.39
N LEU A 182 -0.99 -4.32 -5.08
CA LEU A 182 -0.01 -4.78 -4.12
C LEU A 182 -0.42 -6.18 -3.66
N VAL A 183 0.50 -7.13 -3.60
CA VAL A 183 0.28 -8.44 -2.97
C VAL A 183 1.08 -8.52 -1.68
N ASP A 184 0.40 -8.85 -0.58
CA ASP A 184 1.00 -9.05 0.74
C ASP A 184 0.88 -10.52 1.15
N THR A 185 2.02 -11.15 1.43
CA THR A 185 2.09 -12.59 1.71
C THR A 185 1.34 -13.00 2.98
N PHE A 186 1.22 -12.12 3.98
CA PHE A 186 0.42 -12.38 5.18
C PHE A 186 -1.08 -12.40 4.84
N HIS A 187 -1.57 -11.43 4.06
CA HIS A 187 -2.97 -11.39 3.66
C HIS A 187 -3.31 -12.56 2.72
N MET A 188 -2.44 -12.85 1.76
CA MET A 188 -2.60 -13.98 0.85
C MET A 188 -2.62 -15.34 1.59
N ASN A 189 -1.83 -15.50 2.66
CA ASN A 189 -1.84 -16.71 3.49
C ASN A 189 -3.21 -17.01 4.13
N ILE A 190 -4.03 -15.98 4.35
CA ILE A 190 -5.37 -16.12 4.93
C ILE A 190 -6.43 -16.36 3.85
N GLU A 191 -6.28 -15.72 2.70
CA GLU A 191 -7.36 -15.61 1.71
C GLU A 191 -7.17 -16.49 0.46
N GLU A 192 -5.91 -16.74 0.05
CA GLU A 192 -5.65 -17.46 -1.20
C GLU A 192 -5.52 -18.96 -0.99
N PRO A 193 -6.23 -19.77 -1.78
CA PRO A 193 -6.09 -21.25 -1.72
C PRO A 193 -4.69 -21.70 -2.17
N ASP A 194 -4.09 -21.02 -3.14
CA ASP A 194 -2.72 -21.21 -3.62
C ASP A 194 -2.11 -19.85 -3.96
N MET A 195 -1.19 -19.41 -3.09
CA MET A 195 -0.52 -18.12 -3.22
C MET A 195 0.32 -18.02 -4.50
N ILE A 196 0.96 -19.11 -4.92
CA ILE A 196 1.82 -19.12 -6.10
C ILE A 196 0.98 -18.98 -7.36
N GLU A 197 -0.11 -19.74 -7.46
CA GLU A 197 -1.05 -19.64 -8.57
C GLU A 197 -1.69 -18.25 -8.63
N SER A 198 -2.08 -17.69 -7.49
CA SER A 198 -2.66 -16.35 -7.39
C SER A 198 -1.69 -15.28 -7.91
N ILE A 199 -0.40 -15.32 -7.52
CA ILE A 199 0.64 -14.41 -8.04
C ILE A 199 0.75 -14.53 -9.57
N LEU A 200 0.78 -15.75 -10.11
CA LEU A 200 0.89 -15.98 -11.55
C LEU A 200 -0.32 -15.43 -12.33
N ASN A 201 -1.53 -15.56 -11.74
CA ASN A 201 -2.79 -15.15 -12.37
C ASN A 201 -2.98 -13.62 -12.43
N VAL A 202 -2.33 -12.87 -11.51
CA VAL A 202 -2.43 -11.39 -11.46
C VAL A 202 -1.14 -10.69 -11.86
N LYS A 203 -0.23 -11.37 -12.56
CA LYS A 203 1.13 -10.90 -12.91
C LYS A 203 1.18 -9.50 -13.52
N ASP A 204 0.22 -9.15 -14.40
CA ASP A 204 0.19 -7.89 -15.14
C ASP A 204 -0.34 -6.70 -14.29
N TYR A 205 -0.86 -7.01 -13.10
CA TYR A 205 -1.40 -6.03 -12.16
C TYR A 205 -0.40 -5.68 -11.05
N ILE A 206 0.53 -6.58 -10.68
CA ILE A 206 1.42 -6.42 -9.54
C ILE A 206 2.41 -5.29 -9.78
N SER A 207 2.35 -4.24 -8.95
CA SER A 207 3.32 -3.14 -8.94
C SER A 207 4.13 -3.07 -7.65
N HIS A 208 3.64 -3.70 -6.57
CA HIS A 208 4.31 -3.72 -5.26
C HIS A 208 4.08 -5.04 -4.53
N VAL A 209 4.99 -5.38 -3.62
CA VAL A 209 4.94 -6.63 -2.86
C VAL A 209 5.32 -6.37 -1.42
N HIS A 210 4.50 -6.87 -0.48
CA HIS A 210 4.84 -6.93 0.93
C HIS A 210 5.17 -8.35 1.35
N PHE A 211 6.28 -8.51 2.06
CA PHE A 211 6.70 -9.76 2.67
C PHE A 211 6.53 -9.71 4.18
N ALA A 212 5.48 -10.34 4.67
CA ALA A 212 5.31 -10.68 6.06
C ALA A 212 5.00 -12.17 6.18
N ASP A 213 5.51 -12.84 7.20
CA ASP A 213 5.28 -14.27 7.39
C ASP A 213 3.84 -14.55 7.86
N SER A 214 3.44 -15.80 7.93
CA SER A 214 2.09 -16.27 8.29
C SER A 214 1.59 -15.74 9.65
N ASN A 215 2.48 -15.32 10.52
CA ASN A 215 2.20 -14.72 11.82
C ASN A 215 2.39 -13.18 11.83
N ARG A 216 2.54 -12.57 10.64
CA ARG A 216 2.80 -11.13 10.41
C ARG A 216 4.15 -10.64 10.96
N TRP A 217 5.09 -11.56 11.21
CA TRP A 217 6.46 -11.25 11.56
C TRP A 217 7.36 -11.22 10.32
N ALA A 218 8.65 -10.97 10.55
CA ALA A 218 9.63 -10.97 9.46
C ALA A 218 9.68 -12.33 8.75
N PRO A 219 9.99 -12.35 7.43
CA PRO A 219 10.17 -13.57 6.67
C PRO A 219 11.11 -14.58 7.35
N GLY A 220 10.64 -15.83 7.46
CA GLY A 220 11.35 -16.91 8.16
C GLY A 220 10.97 -17.10 9.63
N CYS A 221 10.09 -16.26 10.18
CA CYS A 221 9.57 -16.39 11.55
C CYS A 221 8.26 -17.17 11.64
N GLY A 222 7.67 -17.57 10.52
CA GLY A 222 6.45 -18.37 10.42
C GLY A 222 6.66 -19.60 9.55
N HIS A 223 5.67 -19.95 8.71
CA HIS A 223 5.71 -21.17 7.91
C HIS A 223 5.65 -20.93 6.39
N LEU A 224 5.68 -19.66 5.91
CA LEU A 224 5.62 -19.37 4.49
C LEU A 224 6.91 -19.78 3.77
N ASN A 225 6.75 -20.34 2.58
CA ASN A 225 7.90 -20.71 1.74
C ASN A 225 8.31 -19.54 0.83
N PHE A 226 9.03 -18.57 1.38
CA PHE A 226 9.49 -17.40 0.63
C PHE A 226 10.37 -17.74 -0.57
N LYS A 227 11.04 -18.90 -0.59
CA LYS A 227 11.83 -19.35 -1.73
C LYS A 227 10.93 -19.60 -2.96
N GLU A 228 9.79 -20.25 -2.76
CA GLU A 228 8.83 -20.50 -3.85
C GLU A 228 8.11 -19.21 -4.26
N ILE A 229 7.79 -18.33 -3.33
CA ILE A 229 7.21 -17.01 -3.61
C ILE A 229 8.18 -16.19 -4.47
N LEU A 230 9.45 -16.11 -4.10
CA LEU A 230 10.49 -15.43 -4.89
C LEU A 230 10.68 -16.04 -6.28
N LYS A 231 10.56 -17.37 -6.43
CA LYS A 231 10.59 -18.01 -7.75
C LYS A 231 9.39 -17.59 -8.60
N ALA A 232 8.19 -17.51 -8.01
CA ALA A 232 6.99 -17.05 -8.71
C ALA A 232 7.15 -15.60 -9.19
N LEU A 233 7.61 -14.70 -8.32
CA LEU A 233 7.88 -13.30 -8.67
C LEU A 233 8.93 -13.17 -9.78
N ARG A 234 10.02 -13.97 -9.75
CA ARG A 234 11.00 -14.02 -10.85
C ARG A 234 10.40 -14.55 -12.14
N LYS A 235 9.55 -15.59 -12.07
CA LYS A 235 8.89 -16.19 -13.23
C LYS A 235 7.99 -15.20 -13.97
N ILE A 236 7.31 -14.31 -13.25
CA ILE A 236 6.49 -13.26 -13.86
C ILE A 236 7.31 -12.03 -14.29
N GLY A 237 8.62 -12.02 -14.08
CA GLY A 237 9.50 -10.90 -14.44
C GLY A 237 9.36 -9.68 -13.53
N TYR A 238 8.85 -9.84 -12.28
CA TYR A 238 8.71 -8.73 -11.34
C TYR A 238 10.06 -8.09 -11.03
N GLN A 239 10.15 -6.76 -11.16
CA GLN A 239 11.38 -5.97 -10.94
C GLN A 239 11.21 -4.91 -9.85
N GLY A 240 10.01 -4.76 -9.28
CA GLY A 240 9.69 -3.75 -8.27
C GLY A 240 10.34 -4.01 -6.91
N ALA A 241 9.92 -3.24 -5.91
CA ALA A 241 10.36 -3.38 -4.54
C ALA A 241 9.57 -4.47 -3.79
N ILE A 242 10.25 -5.12 -2.85
CA ILE A 242 9.67 -6.04 -1.86
C ILE A 242 9.90 -5.41 -0.49
N SER A 243 8.83 -4.98 0.16
CA SER A 243 8.83 -4.28 1.44
C SER A 243 8.46 -5.22 2.59
#